data_b9c74de8728e33ec52045f0c4673843f
#
_entry.id   b9c74de8728e33ec52045f0c4673843f
#
_cell.length_a   1.000
_cell.length_b   1.000
_cell.length_c   1.000
_cell.angle_alpha   90.00
_cell.angle_beta   90.00
_cell.angle_gamma   90.00
#
_symmetry.space_group_name_H-M   'P 1'
#
loop_
_entity.id
_entity.type
_entity.pdbx_description
1 polymer ?
#
loop_
_entity_poly.entity_id
_entity_poly.type
_entity_poly.pdbx_seq_one_letter_code
_entity_poly.pdbx_strand_id
1 'polypeptide(L)'
;MSQPLSRLMAAAHLPPVLPGVSPETIPVSALTADSRAVRPGTLFAALPGSHADGRSFIAAAVQAGACAILAPPGTAWPQGTPPRPLLECENPRRALALMAAALAGPQPAHLAAITGTNGKTSTADFMRQLWALQGFSASAIGTLGLTGANPTGLRLPSLTTPDPVTLAQTLATLEQAGVHHVALEASSHGLEQGRLDGLHLSAAGFSNLTRDHLDYHGTLDAYRQAKLRLLRDILPPGGLAAANADMDSSTLDAIRDIARARNLRLRLVGEQGDTLRLLAHRAVPHGQELQLSCAGQLHTLTLALPGRFQADNALLAAALAAEDDAALSTILALLPSLKGVRGRMERAAVLPNGASAYVDYAHTPDALARLLASLRPHALGRLVVVFGAGGDRDRGKRPLMGQEAAAGADLAIITDDNPRTENAAAIRAAVRAGAPDALEIADRRSAIAEALSLLGPGDVLVVAGKGHEQGQIVGDTVLPFDDASVIRSLTGTETATLNGGEVASGHAHSSARKETDQT
;
A
#
# COMPACT_ATOMS: atom_id res chain seq x y z
N MET A 1 -6.36 9.24 25.57
CA MET A 1 -6.70 10.45 26.39
C MET A 1 -7.99 11.03 25.85
N SER A 2 -8.86 11.62 26.68
CA SER A 2 -10.06 12.31 26.20
C SER A 2 -9.76 13.78 25.88
N GLN A 3 -10.46 14.34 24.90
CA GLN A 3 -10.42 15.76 24.53
C GLN A 3 -11.83 16.34 24.61
N PRO A 4 -12.01 17.63 24.97
CA PRO A 4 -13.32 18.27 24.91
C PRO A 4 -13.82 18.35 23.48
N LEU A 5 -15.12 18.19 23.28
CA LEU A 5 -15.76 18.25 21.97
C LEU A 5 -15.46 19.58 21.24
N SER A 6 -15.40 20.69 21.98
CA SER A 6 -15.06 22.02 21.44
C SER A 6 -13.71 22.05 20.70
N ARG A 7 -12.69 21.35 21.23
CA ARG A 7 -11.37 21.26 20.58
C ARG A 7 -11.43 20.49 19.26
N LEU A 8 -12.20 19.40 19.21
CA LEU A 8 -12.39 18.62 17.98
C LEU A 8 -13.20 19.41 16.95
N MET A 9 -14.23 20.15 17.39
CA MET A 9 -15.00 21.04 16.51
C MET A 9 -14.12 22.14 15.91
N ALA A 10 -13.26 22.76 16.70
CA ALA A 10 -12.31 23.77 16.22
C ALA A 10 -11.34 23.17 15.17
N ALA A 11 -10.79 21.98 15.43
CA ALA A 11 -9.92 21.29 14.47
C ALA A 11 -10.62 20.97 13.14
N ALA A 12 -11.91 20.68 13.17
CA ALA A 12 -12.73 20.42 11.99
C ALA A 12 -13.34 21.70 11.38
N HIS A 13 -12.99 22.89 11.88
CA HIS A 13 -13.54 24.19 11.46
C HIS A 13 -15.07 24.26 11.57
N LEU A 14 -15.64 23.56 12.56
CA LEU A 14 -17.08 23.59 12.83
C LEU A 14 -17.45 24.78 13.73
N PRO A 15 -18.68 25.30 13.65
CA PRO A 15 -19.13 26.38 14.53
C PRO A 15 -18.96 26.02 16.00
N PRO A 16 -18.47 26.94 16.86
CA PRO A 16 -18.19 26.66 18.27
C PRO A 16 -19.45 26.50 19.14
N VAL A 17 -20.59 26.93 18.64
CA VAL A 17 -21.84 26.98 19.40
C VAL A 17 -22.82 25.91 18.92
N LEU A 18 -23.20 25.04 19.87
CA LEU A 18 -24.33 24.12 19.71
C LEU A 18 -25.50 24.61 20.56
N PRO A 19 -26.72 24.78 20.03
CA PRO A 19 -27.87 25.25 20.79
C PRO A 19 -28.12 24.39 22.04
N GLY A 20 -28.14 25.02 23.21
CA GLY A 20 -28.46 24.35 24.47
C GLY A 20 -27.40 23.41 25.05
N VAL A 21 -26.19 23.37 24.46
CA VAL A 21 -25.10 22.47 24.91
C VAL A 21 -23.79 23.24 25.02
N SER A 22 -23.02 22.99 26.09
CA SER A 22 -21.64 23.45 26.19
C SER A 22 -20.67 22.35 25.70
N PRO A 23 -20.08 22.49 24.50
CA PRO A 23 -19.20 21.46 23.95
C PRO A 23 -17.91 21.26 24.75
N GLU A 24 -17.55 22.22 25.59
CA GLU A 24 -16.37 22.16 26.47
C GLU A 24 -16.51 21.11 27.57
N THR A 25 -17.76 20.82 27.99
CA THR A 25 -18.06 19.87 29.08
C THR A 25 -18.22 18.41 28.58
N ILE A 26 -18.16 18.17 27.26
CA ILE A 26 -18.36 16.85 26.69
C ILE A 26 -16.99 16.25 26.37
N PRO A 27 -16.53 15.25 27.17
CA PRO A 27 -15.28 14.54 26.90
C PRO A 27 -15.51 13.53 25.76
N VAL A 28 -14.68 13.62 24.71
CA VAL A 28 -14.62 12.63 23.63
C VAL A 28 -13.36 11.80 23.80
N SER A 29 -13.53 10.49 23.95
CA SER A 29 -12.42 9.55 24.14
C SER A 29 -12.12 8.72 22.89
N ALA A 30 -13.06 8.62 21.96
CA ALA A 30 -12.92 7.87 20.71
C ALA A 30 -13.78 8.48 19.59
N LEU A 31 -13.42 8.15 18.36
CA LEU A 31 -14.17 8.44 17.14
C LEU A 31 -14.39 7.15 16.36
N THR A 32 -15.55 7.01 15.72
CA THR A 32 -15.80 5.89 14.81
C THR A 32 -16.91 6.20 13.81
N ALA A 33 -16.85 5.61 12.63
CA ALA A 33 -17.96 5.53 11.69
C ALA A 33 -18.66 4.15 11.70
N ASP A 34 -18.18 3.20 12.51
CA ASP A 34 -18.81 1.89 12.72
C ASP A 34 -19.64 1.90 14.00
N SER A 35 -20.97 1.80 13.86
CA SER A 35 -21.91 1.79 14.99
C SER A 35 -21.66 0.65 15.98
N ARG A 36 -21.08 -0.47 15.55
CA ARG A 36 -20.75 -1.63 16.39
C ARG A 36 -19.53 -1.38 17.31
N ALA A 37 -18.68 -0.41 16.92
CA ALA A 37 -17.50 -0.02 17.68
C ALA A 37 -17.77 1.10 18.69
N VAL A 38 -18.99 1.63 18.75
CA VAL A 38 -19.36 2.70 19.69
C VAL A 38 -19.28 2.20 21.14
N ARG A 39 -18.71 3.05 22.01
CA ARG A 39 -18.59 2.87 23.47
C ARG A 39 -18.89 4.21 24.16
N PRO A 40 -19.14 4.23 25.48
CA PRO A 40 -19.31 5.49 26.21
C PRO A 40 -18.17 6.48 25.96
N GLY A 41 -18.53 7.71 25.64
CA GLY A 41 -17.56 8.77 25.28
C GLY A 41 -17.12 8.77 23.80
N THR A 42 -17.70 7.95 22.94
CA THR A 42 -17.43 7.95 21.49
C THR A 42 -18.25 9.02 20.77
N LEU A 43 -17.62 9.79 19.89
CA LEU A 43 -18.30 10.55 18.84
C LEU A 43 -18.53 9.61 17.64
N PHE A 44 -19.79 9.40 17.27
CA PHE A 44 -20.17 8.57 16.13
C PHE A 44 -20.36 9.42 14.86
N ALA A 45 -19.64 9.09 13.80
CA ALA A 45 -19.80 9.71 12.50
C ALA A 45 -20.83 8.95 11.65
N ALA A 46 -22.03 9.48 11.55
CA ALA A 46 -23.15 8.91 10.80
C ALA A 46 -23.02 9.25 9.30
N LEU A 47 -22.09 8.57 8.62
CA LEU A 47 -21.72 8.86 7.23
C LEU A 47 -22.61 8.08 6.24
N PRO A 48 -23.06 8.69 5.13
CA PRO A 48 -23.65 7.96 4.02
C PRO A 48 -22.63 6.99 3.41
N GLY A 49 -22.97 5.71 3.35
CA GLY A 49 -22.13 4.65 2.77
C GLY A 49 -22.72 4.11 1.47
N SER A 50 -21.94 3.28 0.74
CA SER A 50 -22.38 2.62 -0.49
C SER A 50 -23.34 1.44 -0.24
N HIS A 51 -23.26 0.79 0.91
CA HIS A 51 -24.11 -0.36 1.27
C HIS A 51 -25.15 -0.03 2.33
N ALA A 52 -24.88 0.92 3.21
CA ALA A 52 -25.78 1.34 4.27
C ALA A 52 -25.57 2.83 4.60
N ASP A 53 -26.64 3.50 4.97
CA ASP A 53 -26.58 4.87 5.43
C ASP A 53 -26.31 4.89 6.93
N GLY A 54 -25.18 5.46 7.35
CA GLY A 54 -24.78 5.57 8.76
C GLY A 54 -25.81 6.29 9.64
N ARG A 55 -26.62 7.17 9.06
CA ARG A 55 -27.70 7.88 9.77
C ARG A 55 -28.75 6.95 10.36
N SER A 56 -29.00 5.81 9.72
CA SER A 56 -29.93 4.79 10.23
C SER A 56 -29.47 4.12 11.54
N PHE A 57 -28.18 4.26 11.91
CA PHE A 57 -27.60 3.68 13.12
C PHE A 57 -27.48 4.67 14.28
N ILE A 58 -27.96 5.92 14.14
CA ILE A 58 -27.85 6.95 15.20
C ILE A 58 -28.47 6.47 16.51
N ALA A 59 -29.69 5.89 16.48
CA ALA A 59 -30.37 5.41 17.67
C ALA A 59 -29.54 4.33 18.40
N ALA A 60 -29.04 3.36 17.67
CA ALA A 60 -28.17 2.30 18.22
C ALA A 60 -26.86 2.85 18.80
N ALA A 61 -26.25 3.82 18.11
CA ALA A 61 -25.02 4.47 18.57
C ALA A 61 -25.24 5.24 19.88
N VAL A 62 -26.37 5.97 20.00
CA VAL A 62 -26.74 6.67 21.24
C VAL A 62 -26.99 5.70 22.39
N GLN A 63 -27.68 4.58 22.14
CA GLN A 63 -27.89 3.53 23.13
C GLN A 63 -26.56 2.87 23.58
N ALA A 64 -25.59 2.73 22.67
CA ALA A 64 -24.25 2.22 22.97
C ALA A 64 -23.35 3.25 23.70
N GLY A 65 -23.82 4.49 23.92
CA GLY A 65 -23.14 5.50 24.70
C GLY A 65 -22.41 6.56 23.87
N ALA A 66 -22.79 6.78 22.61
CA ALA A 66 -22.27 7.90 21.85
C ALA A 66 -22.50 9.22 22.58
N CYS A 67 -21.47 10.03 22.75
CA CYS A 67 -21.54 11.33 23.42
C CYS A 67 -21.94 12.47 22.46
N ALA A 68 -21.69 12.32 21.17
CA ALA A 68 -22.06 13.24 20.10
C ALA A 68 -22.18 12.50 18.76
N ILE A 69 -22.89 13.10 17.82
CA ILE A 69 -23.09 12.58 16.45
C ILE A 69 -22.55 13.61 15.46
N LEU A 70 -21.76 13.17 14.47
CA LEU A 70 -21.33 13.95 13.31
C LEU A 70 -22.10 13.43 12.08
N ALA A 71 -22.76 14.33 11.33
CA ALA A 71 -23.60 13.93 10.20
C ALA A 71 -23.66 15.00 9.10
N PRO A 72 -24.17 14.66 7.90
CA PRO A 72 -24.51 15.65 6.87
C PRO A 72 -25.65 16.59 7.33
N PRO A 73 -25.77 17.80 6.73
CA PRO A 73 -26.86 18.72 7.02
C PRO A 73 -28.24 18.10 6.78
N GLY A 74 -29.23 18.50 7.58
CA GLY A 74 -30.60 18.01 7.48
C GLY A 74 -30.81 16.59 7.97
N THR A 75 -29.89 16.06 8.79
CA THR A 75 -30.02 14.74 9.41
C THR A 75 -31.14 14.75 10.44
N ALA A 76 -32.22 14.01 10.19
CA ALA A 76 -33.32 13.87 11.14
C ALA A 76 -32.91 13.09 12.38
N TRP A 77 -33.21 13.63 13.57
CA TRP A 77 -32.99 12.91 14.83
C TRP A 77 -34.00 11.76 14.98
N PRO A 78 -33.58 10.52 15.27
CA PRO A 78 -34.49 9.39 15.38
C PRO A 78 -35.49 9.57 16.54
N GLN A 79 -36.77 9.30 16.27
CA GLN A 79 -37.84 9.44 17.26
C GLN A 79 -37.60 8.51 18.46
N GLY A 80 -37.84 8.99 19.69
CA GLY A 80 -37.63 8.24 20.91
C GLY A 80 -36.18 8.07 21.35
N THR A 81 -35.23 8.62 20.62
CA THR A 81 -33.79 8.55 20.96
C THR A 81 -33.41 9.70 21.89
N PRO A 82 -32.72 9.43 23.03
CA PRO A 82 -32.26 10.48 23.93
C PRO A 82 -31.39 11.53 23.19
N PRO A 83 -31.59 12.83 23.42
CA PRO A 83 -30.86 13.87 22.71
C PRO A 83 -29.35 13.81 22.98
N ARG A 84 -28.56 14.02 21.94
CA ARG A 84 -27.12 14.21 21.97
C ARG A 84 -26.75 15.37 21.03
N PRO A 85 -25.60 16.02 21.21
CA PRO A 85 -25.10 16.99 20.25
C PRO A 85 -25.04 16.40 18.85
N LEU A 86 -25.69 17.06 17.89
CA LEU A 86 -25.63 16.75 16.47
C LEU A 86 -24.78 17.81 15.78
N LEU A 87 -23.64 17.38 15.25
CA LEU A 87 -22.69 18.20 14.50
C LEU A 87 -22.99 18.01 13.01
N GLU A 88 -23.63 18.99 12.41
CA GLU A 88 -23.94 18.96 11.00
C GLU A 88 -22.89 19.73 10.19
N CYS A 89 -22.39 19.15 9.11
CA CYS A 89 -21.48 19.82 8.17
C CYS A 89 -21.55 19.21 6.77
N GLU A 90 -21.23 20.03 5.76
CA GLU A 90 -21.27 19.63 4.35
C GLU A 90 -20.33 18.45 4.02
N ASN A 91 -19.20 18.37 4.70
CA ASN A 91 -18.25 17.28 4.50
C ASN A 91 -17.88 16.56 5.82
N PRO A 92 -18.78 15.70 6.32
CA PRO A 92 -18.54 15.00 7.59
C PRO A 92 -17.39 13.98 7.53
N ARG A 93 -17.00 13.49 6.34
CA ARG A 93 -15.82 12.63 6.16
C ARG A 93 -14.54 13.40 6.45
N ARG A 94 -14.40 14.60 5.88
CA ARG A 94 -13.28 15.50 6.15
C ARG A 94 -13.24 15.91 7.62
N ALA A 95 -14.38 16.28 8.18
CA ALA A 95 -14.49 16.65 9.58
C ALA A 95 -14.03 15.53 10.50
N LEU A 96 -14.44 14.26 10.21
CA LEU A 96 -13.99 13.09 10.94
C LEU A 96 -12.45 12.92 10.89
N ALA A 97 -11.83 13.11 9.72
CA ALA A 97 -10.38 12.97 9.56
C ALA A 97 -9.61 14.05 10.36
N LEU A 98 -10.06 15.29 10.31
CA LEU A 98 -9.47 16.40 11.09
C LEU A 98 -9.63 16.17 12.60
N MET A 99 -10.83 15.75 13.05
CA MET A 99 -11.07 15.41 14.46
C MET A 99 -10.22 14.21 14.92
N ALA A 100 -10.06 13.20 14.05
CA ALA A 100 -9.26 12.02 14.36
C ALA A 100 -7.78 12.40 14.57
N ALA A 101 -7.22 13.23 13.71
CA ALA A 101 -5.87 13.75 13.88
C ALA A 101 -5.71 14.55 15.18
N ALA A 102 -6.67 15.44 15.49
CA ALA A 102 -6.64 16.24 16.71
C ALA A 102 -6.76 15.40 17.99
N LEU A 103 -7.57 14.31 17.94
CA LEU A 103 -7.74 13.41 19.10
C LEU A 103 -6.52 12.50 19.29
N ALA A 104 -5.92 12.00 18.20
CA ALA A 104 -4.81 11.06 18.26
C ALA A 104 -3.51 11.71 18.77
N GLY A 105 -3.24 12.97 18.42
CA GLY A 105 -2.06 13.70 18.84
C GLY A 105 -1.00 13.89 17.75
N PRO A 106 0.30 13.92 18.10
CA PRO A 106 1.37 14.26 17.17
C PRO A 106 1.50 13.25 16.05
N GLN A 107 1.95 13.73 14.88
CA GLN A 107 2.21 12.92 13.68
C GLN A 107 3.71 12.95 13.36
N PRO A 108 4.25 11.93 12.66
CA PRO A 108 5.63 11.89 12.20
C PRO A 108 6.02 13.16 11.43
N ALA A 109 7.19 13.71 11.74
CA ALA A 109 7.67 14.94 11.11
C ALA A 109 7.93 14.78 9.61
N HIS A 110 8.40 13.60 9.19
CA HIS A 110 8.65 13.23 7.79
C HIS A 110 7.59 12.27 7.30
N LEU A 111 6.39 12.80 7.08
CA LEU A 111 5.24 12.04 6.58
C LEU A 111 5.07 12.29 5.07
N ALA A 112 5.23 11.24 4.25
CA ALA A 112 5.05 11.32 2.82
C ALA A 112 3.91 10.43 2.33
N ALA A 113 3.17 10.90 1.31
CA ALA A 113 2.09 10.12 0.71
C ALA A 113 2.30 9.93 -0.79
N ILE A 114 2.05 8.71 -1.30
CA ILE A 114 2.26 8.35 -2.69
C ILE A 114 0.94 7.94 -3.34
N THR A 115 0.56 8.60 -4.44
CA THR A 115 -0.57 8.23 -5.28
C THR A 115 -0.13 7.83 -6.69
N GLY A 116 -1.07 7.33 -7.47
CA GLY A 116 -0.93 6.86 -8.85
C GLY A 116 -1.77 5.63 -9.09
N THR A 117 -1.82 5.13 -10.31
CA THR A 117 -2.50 3.86 -10.61
C THR A 117 -1.65 2.71 -10.09
N ASN A 118 -0.41 2.62 -10.52
CA ASN A 118 0.55 1.57 -10.16
C ASN A 118 1.76 2.15 -9.43
N GLY A 119 2.54 1.31 -8.74
CA GLY A 119 3.81 1.69 -8.12
C GLY A 119 3.71 2.26 -6.70
N LYS A 120 2.52 2.56 -6.16
CA LYS A 120 2.35 3.13 -4.81
C LYS A 120 3.08 2.33 -3.73
N THR A 121 2.81 1.03 -3.64
CA THR A 121 3.40 0.13 -2.64
C THR A 121 4.92 0.07 -2.77
N SER A 122 5.43 -0.10 -3.99
CA SER A 122 6.87 -0.14 -4.24
C SER A 122 7.55 1.18 -3.89
N THR A 123 6.99 2.32 -4.32
CA THR A 123 7.55 3.64 -4.02
C THR A 123 7.55 3.93 -2.53
N ALA A 124 6.45 3.64 -1.81
CA ALA A 124 6.36 3.84 -0.37
C ALA A 124 7.37 2.98 0.40
N ASP A 125 7.51 1.71 0.02
CA ASP A 125 8.49 0.83 0.67
C ASP A 125 9.94 1.19 0.29
N PHE A 126 10.22 1.61 -0.93
CA PHE A 126 11.55 2.11 -1.31
C PHE A 126 11.91 3.38 -0.55
N MET A 127 10.98 4.31 -0.34
CA MET A 127 11.22 5.47 0.53
C MET A 127 11.59 5.03 1.94
N ARG A 128 10.81 4.13 2.54
CA ARG A 128 11.11 3.55 3.84
C ARG A 128 12.52 2.93 3.87
N GLN A 129 12.88 2.16 2.84
CA GLN A 129 14.21 1.55 2.74
C GLN A 129 15.31 2.61 2.64
N LEU A 130 15.14 3.65 1.82
CA LEU A 130 16.10 4.74 1.67
C LEU A 130 16.31 5.48 2.98
N TRP A 131 15.25 5.78 3.72
CA TRP A 131 15.38 6.38 5.06
C TRP A 131 16.07 5.44 6.06
N ALA A 132 15.76 4.14 6.02
CA ALA A 132 16.43 3.16 6.88
C ALA A 132 17.93 3.01 6.54
N LEU A 133 18.32 3.06 5.26
CA LEU A 133 19.71 3.06 4.82
C LEU A 133 20.49 4.32 5.22
N GLN A 134 19.79 5.41 5.46
CA GLN A 134 20.34 6.64 6.05
C GLN A 134 20.42 6.59 7.59
N GLY A 135 19.95 5.50 8.22
CA GLY A 135 19.98 5.31 9.67
C GLY A 135 18.71 5.78 10.40
N PHE A 136 17.66 6.21 9.70
CA PHE A 136 16.41 6.63 10.33
C PHE A 136 15.50 5.43 10.65
N SER A 137 14.77 5.54 11.78
CA SER A 137 13.66 4.64 12.07
C SER A 137 12.49 4.99 11.13
N ALA A 138 12.16 4.10 10.19
CA ALA A 138 11.23 4.37 9.11
C ALA A 138 10.21 3.26 8.90
N SER A 139 8.97 3.64 8.59
CA SER A 139 7.86 2.73 8.30
C SER A 139 7.17 3.07 6.99
N ALA A 140 6.47 2.06 6.42
CA ALA A 140 5.52 2.30 5.34
C ALA A 140 4.15 1.71 5.69
N ILE A 141 3.08 2.43 5.30
CA ILE A 141 1.68 2.06 5.53
C ILE A 141 0.98 1.93 4.17
N GLY A 142 0.36 0.80 3.92
CA GLY A 142 -0.36 0.58 2.66
C GLY A 142 -0.94 -0.81 2.52
N THR A 143 -1.00 -1.29 1.30
CA THR A 143 -1.55 -2.61 0.94
C THR A 143 -0.92 -3.77 1.71
N LEU A 144 0.35 -3.64 2.08
CA LEU A 144 1.08 -4.62 2.91
C LEU A 144 0.84 -4.46 4.43
N GLY A 145 -0.08 -3.57 4.82
CA GLY A 145 -0.22 -3.16 6.22
C GLY A 145 0.88 -2.20 6.64
N LEU A 146 1.43 -2.38 7.84
CA LEU A 146 2.59 -1.64 8.35
C LEU A 146 3.86 -2.46 8.13
N THR A 147 4.83 -1.88 7.43
CA THR A 147 6.14 -2.49 7.16
C THR A 147 7.27 -1.61 7.71
N GLY A 148 8.45 -2.22 7.95
CA GLY A 148 9.61 -1.52 8.50
C GLY A 148 9.62 -1.44 10.02
N ALA A 149 10.02 -0.30 10.58
CA ALA A 149 10.09 -0.10 12.02
C ALA A 149 8.71 -0.18 12.67
N ASN A 150 8.51 -1.14 13.55
CA ASN A 150 7.25 -1.37 14.26
C ASN A 150 7.53 -1.76 15.72
N PRO A 151 8.06 -0.84 16.53
CA PRO A 151 8.48 -1.15 17.90
C PRO A 151 7.31 -1.51 18.82
N THR A 152 6.09 -1.18 18.44
CA THR A 152 4.88 -1.45 19.22
C THR A 152 4.14 -2.72 18.80
N GLY A 153 4.58 -3.40 17.73
CA GLY A 153 3.92 -4.59 17.21
C GLY A 153 2.52 -4.33 16.61
N LEU A 154 2.25 -3.10 16.16
CA LEU A 154 0.97 -2.74 15.54
C LEU A 154 0.65 -3.62 14.34
N ARG A 155 -0.61 -4.03 14.26
CA ARG A 155 -1.15 -4.72 13.09
C ARG A 155 -2.24 -3.87 12.46
N LEU A 156 -2.07 -3.55 11.19
CA LEU A 156 -3.05 -2.84 10.39
C LEU A 156 -3.83 -3.82 9.49
N PRO A 157 -5.11 -3.53 9.21
CA PRO A 157 -5.82 -4.25 8.16
C PRO A 157 -5.12 -4.04 6.80
N SER A 158 -5.17 -5.05 5.93
CA SER A 158 -4.65 -4.96 4.55
C SER A 158 -5.54 -4.06 3.69
N LEU A 159 -5.45 -2.76 3.92
CA LEU A 159 -6.11 -1.72 3.14
C LEU A 159 -5.04 -0.78 2.59
N THR A 160 -5.13 -0.47 1.30
CA THR A 160 -4.18 0.46 0.66
C THR A 160 -4.11 1.80 1.41
N THR A 161 -5.24 2.29 1.89
CA THR A 161 -5.32 3.51 2.72
C THR A 161 -6.31 3.21 3.85
N PRO A 162 -5.88 3.10 5.09
CA PRO A 162 -6.76 2.88 6.24
C PRO A 162 -7.80 4.00 6.40
N ASP A 163 -8.85 3.75 7.19
CA ASP A 163 -9.79 4.79 7.60
C ASP A 163 -9.07 5.89 8.42
N PRO A 164 -9.62 7.11 8.48
CA PRO A 164 -8.92 8.25 9.06
C PRO A 164 -8.65 8.09 10.57
N VAL A 165 -9.50 7.37 11.30
CA VAL A 165 -9.31 7.17 12.75
C VAL A 165 -8.15 6.20 13.00
N THR A 166 -8.16 5.05 12.34
CA THR A 166 -7.07 4.07 12.39
C THR A 166 -5.75 4.70 11.95
N LEU A 167 -5.77 5.47 10.86
CA LEU A 167 -4.56 6.12 10.34
C LEU A 167 -3.98 7.14 11.31
N ALA A 168 -4.81 8.03 11.88
CA ALA A 168 -4.36 9.02 12.86
C ALA A 168 -3.79 8.38 14.12
N GLN A 169 -4.45 7.35 14.66
CA GLN A 169 -3.99 6.61 15.83
C GLN A 169 -2.66 5.89 15.57
N THR A 170 -2.52 5.27 14.39
CA THR A 170 -1.29 4.60 13.99
C THR A 170 -0.12 5.56 13.91
N LEU A 171 -0.31 6.71 13.25
CA LEU A 171 0.74 7.72 13.11
C LEU A 171 1.15 8.29 14.46
N ALA A 172 0.20 8.59 15.35
CA ALA A 172 0.52 9.07 16.70
C ALA A 172 1.28 8.03 17.52
N THR A 173 0.92 6.75 17.38
CA THR A 173 1.63 5.65 18.08
C THR A 173 3.05 5.47 17.54
N LEU A 174 3.26 5.56 16.24
CA LEU A 174 4.58 5.49 15.61
C LEU A 174 5.47 6.67 16.06
N GLU A 175 4.93 7.89 16.05
CA GLU A 175 5.65 9.10 16.51
C GLU A 175 6.08 8.97 17.96
N GLN A 176 5.17 8.54 18.86
CA GLN A 176 5.48 8.31 20.28
C GLN A 176 6.53 7.21 20.50
N ALA A 177 6.62 6.26 19.57
CA ALA A 177 7.61 5.18 19.60
C ALA A 177 8.93 5.54 18.90
N GLY A 178 9.14 6.80 18.50
CA GLY A 178 10.37 7.28 17.88
C GLY A 178 10.50 6.97 16.38
N VAL A 179 9.39 6.67 15.71
CA VAL A 179 9.35 6.48 14.25
C VAL A 179 8.88 7.78 13.60
N HIS A 180 9.83 8.61 13.18
CA HIS A 180 9.55 9.95 12.65
C HIS A 180 9.48 10.02 11.12
N HIS A 181 9.78 8.91 10.41
CA HIS A 181 9.75 8.80 8.96
C HIS A 181 8.71 7.78 8.53
N VAL A 182 7.63 8.23 7.90
CA VAL A 182 6.55 7.34 7.45
C VAL A 182 6.15 7.65 6.02
N ALA A 183 6.19 6.64 5.16
CA ALA A 183 5.64 6.69 3.80
C ALA A 183 4.28 5.99 3.77
N LEU A 184 3.27 6.56 3.11
CA LEU A 184 1.94 5.95 3.04
C LEU A 184 1.38 5.92 1.61
N GLU A 185 0.61 4.89 1.32
CA GLU A 185 -0.13 4.79 0.06
C GLU A 185 -1.41 5.63 0.12
N ALA A 186 -1.60 6.51 -0.86
CA ALA A 186 -2.80 7.32 -1.04
C ALA A 186 -3.62 6.81 -2.24
N SER A 187 -4.58 5.93 -1.99
CA SER A 187 -5.50 5.43 -3.02
C SER A 187 -6.48 6.52 -3.46
N SER A 188 -6.99 6.42 -4.70
CA SER A 188 -8.01 7.37 -5.19
C SER A 188 -9.28 7.38 -4.34
N HIS A 189 -9.73 6.21 -3.88
CA HIS A 189 -10.83 6.09 -2.92
C HIS A 189 -10.52 6.77 -1.58
N GLY A 190 -9.30 6.57 -1.04
CA GLY A 190 -8.88 7.20 0.22
C GLY A 190 -8.83 8.72 0.10
N LEU A 191 -8.34 9.23 -1.02
CA LEU A 191 -8.29 10.66 -1.31
C LEU A 191 -9.69 11.25 -1.47
N GLU A 192 -10.55 10.64 -2.28
CA GLU A 192 -11.92 11.12 -2.50
C GLU A 192 -12.75 11.08 -1.22
N GLN A 193 -12.60 10.02 -0.42
CA GLN A 193 -13.30 9.87 0.85
C GLN A 193 -12.70 10.70 1.98
N GLY A 194 -11.70 11.55 1.72
CA GLY A 194 -11.10 12.45 2.71
C GLY A 194 -10.32 11.75 3.83
N ARG A 195 -9.85 10.50 3.62
CA ARG A 195 -9.18 9.74 4.69
C ARG A 195 -7.85 10.34 5.13
N LEU A 196 -7.22 11.16 4.26
CA LEU A 196 -5.93 11.80 4.50
C LEU A 196 -6.05 13.27 4.91
N ASP A 197 -7.26 13.83 4.98
CA ASP A 197 -7.46 15.28 5.15
C ASP A 197 -6.96 15.83 6.50
N GLY A 198 -6.75 14.98 7.49
CA GLY A 198 -6.14 15.34 8.79
C GLY A 198 -4.62 15.17 8.86
N LEU A 199 -3.93 14.83 7.76
CA LEU A 199 -2.49 14.58 7.77
C LEU A 199 -1.67 15.82 7.48
N HIS A 200 -0.50 15.92 8.13
CA HIS A 200 0.48 16.97 7.92
C HIS A 200 1.64 16.42 7.06
N LEU A 201 1.46 16.42 5.74
CA LEU A 201 2.44 15.86 4.83
C LEU A 201 3.65 16.77 4.65
N SER A 202 4.86 16.21 4.72
CA SER A 202 6.10 16.87 4.31
C SER A 202 6.37 16.72 2.81
N ALA A 203 5.92 15.61 2.21
CA ALA A 203 6.11 15.32 0.80
C ALA A 203 4.93 14.54 0.19
N ALA A 204 4.74 14.67 -1.13
CA ALA A 204 3.74 13.90 -1.86
C ALA A 204 4.24 13.47 -3.24
N GLY A 205 3.97 12.19 -3.61
CA GLY A 205 4.40 11.59 -4.86
C GLY A 205 3.26 11.21 -5.80
N PHE A 206 3.47 11.37 -7.10
CA PHE A 206 2.54 10.93 -8.15
C PHE A 206 3.29 10.02 -9.14
N SER A 207 3.02 8.71 -9.12
CA SER A 207 3.76 7.73 -9.92
C SER A 207 3.33 7.69 -11.38
N ASN A 208 2.05 7.49 -11.64
CA ASN A 208 1.45 7.41 -12.99
C ASN A 208 -0.06 7.48 -12.94
N LEU A 209 -0.69 7.70 -14.11
CA LEU A 209 -2.12 7.58 -14.30
C LEU A 209 -2.40 6.69 -15.52
N THR A 210 -3.11 5.59 -15.31
CA THR A 210 -3.64 4.73 -16.37
C THR A 210 -5.08 4.34 -16.03
N ARG A 211 -5.77 3.68 -16.95
CA ARG A 211 -7.18 3.31 -16.76
C ARG A 211 -7.33 2.28 -15.64
N ASP A 212 -8.05 2.66 -14.57
CA ASP A 212 -8.39 1.79 -13.45
C ASP A 212 -9.56 2.39 -12.66
N HIS A 213 -10.28 1.59 -11.86
CA HIS A 213 -11.35 2.02 -10.96
C HIS A 213 -12.44 2.89 -11.60
N LEU A 214 -12.74 2.70 -12.90
CA LEU A 214 -13.80 3.46 -13.58
C LEU A 214 -15.21 3.01 -13.18
N ASP A 215 -15.35 1.82 -12.62
CA ASP A 215 -16.57 1.34 -11.97
C ASP A 215 -16.99 2.24 -10.80
N TYR A 216 -16.02 2.82 -10.10
CA TYR A 216 -16.23 3.72 -8.98
C TYR A 216 -16.22 5.20 -9.41
N HIS A 217 -15.22 5.64 -10.16
CA HIS A 217 -15.05 7.06 -10.52
C HIS A 217 -15.84 7.48 -11.76
N GLY A 218 -16.35 6.54 -12.55
CA GLY A 218 -17.09 6.77 -13.79
C GLY A 218 -16.22 7.18 -14.97
N THR A 219 -15.33 8.17 -14.81
CA THR A 219 -14.46 8.68 -15.88
C THR A 219 -13.00 8.73 -15.47
N LEU A 220 -12.09 8.69 -16.46
CA LEU A 220 -10.65 8.85 -16.22
C LEU A 220 -10.34 10.24 -15.64
N ASP A 221 -11.09 11.27 -16.02
CA ASP A 221 -10.89 12.61 -15.47
C ASP A 221 -11.29 12.69 -14.00
N ALA A 222 -12.44 12.16 -13.60
CA ALA A 222 -12.83 12.07 -12.18
C ALA A 222 -11.79 11.29 -11.35
N TYR A 223 -11.27 10.20 -11.90
CA TYR A 223 -10.19 9.42 -11.28
C TYR A 223 -8.91 10.25 -11.13
N ARG A 224 -8.53 11.01 -12.15
CA ARG A 224 -7.40 11.97 -12.12
C ARG A 224 -7.61 13.03 -11.05
N GLN A 225 -8.78 13.68 -11.03
CA GLN A 225 -9.10 14.73 -10.06
C GLN A 225 -9.05 14.21 -8.62
N ALA A 226 -9.54 12.99 -8.36
CA ALA A 226 -9.46 12.37 -7.05
C ALA A 226 -8.00 12.21 -6.59
N LYS A 227 -7.08 11.80 -7.48
CA LYS A 227 -5.65 11.68 -7.15
C LYS A 227 -4.96 13.03 -6.99
N LEU A 228 -5.28 14.00 -7.83
CA LEU A 228 -4.71 15.35 -7.78
C LEU A 228 -5.03 16.07 -6.47
N ARG A 229 -6.08 15.67 -5.73
CA ARG A 229 -6.36 16.17 -4.38
C ARG A 229 -5.15 16.08 -3.45
N LEU A 230 -4.31 15.05 -3.60
CA LEU A 230 -3.13 14.89 -2.77
C LEU A 230 -2.21 16.13 -2.83
N LEU A 231 -1.98 16.65 -4.02
CA LEU A 231 -1.13 17.82 -4.25
C LEU A 231 -1.90 19.14 -4.07
N ARG A 232 -3.17 19.16 -4.51
CA ARG A 232 -4.00 20.38 -4.53
C ARG A 232 -4.53 20.73 -3.14
N ASP A 233 -4.98 19.75 -2.36
CA ASP A 233 -5.79 19.99 -1.16
C ASP A 233 -5.05 19.59 0.14
N ILE A 234 -4.19 18.54 0.11
CA ILE A 234 -3.63 17.92 1.32
C ILE A 234 -2.19 18.35 1.56
N LEU A 235 -1.32 18.29 0.54
CA LEU A 235 0.06 18.76 0.69
C LEU A 235 0.07 20.25 1.02
N PRO A 236 0.77 20.70 2.10
CA PRO A 236 0.84 22.13 2.43
C PRO A 236 1.46 22.97 1.31
N PRO A 237 1.09 24.28 1.18
CA PRO A 237 1.82 25.19 0.30
C PRO A 237 3.32 25.18 0.61
N GLY A 238 4.16 25.22 -0.43
CA GLY A 238 5.62 25.12 -0.29
C GLY A 238 6.14 23.70 -0.04
N GLY A 239 5.27 22.70 0.12
CA GLY A 239 5.64 21.30 0.34
C GLY A 239 6.38 20.68 -0.85
N LEU A 240 7.06 19.55 -0.61
CA LEU A 240 7.77 18.81 -1.65
C LEU A 240 6.79 17.93 -2.44
N ALA A 241 6.72 18.16 -3.74
CA ALA A 241 6.02 17.28 -4.67
C ALA A 241 7.02 16.58 -5.60
N ALA A 242 6.81 15.31 -5.90
CA ALA A 242 7.56 14.63 -6.95
C ALA A 242 6.62 13.85 -7.88
N ALA A 243 6.93 13.82 -9.17
CA ALA A 243 6.12 13.12 -10.17
C ALA A 243 6.99 12.47 -11.24
N ASN A 244 6.55 11.32 -11.77
CA ASN A 244 7.13 10.74 -12.96
C ASN A 244 6.71 11.56 -14.19
N ALA A 245 7.66 12.15 -14.87
CA ALA A 245 7.43 13.01 -16.04
C ALA A 245 7.08 12.23 -17.32
N ASP A 246 7.22 10.90 -17.30
CA ASP A 246 6.93 10.04 -18.45
C ASP A 246 5.43 9.63 -18.49
N MET A 247 4.59 10.18 -17.60
CA MET A 247 3.15 9.98 -17.63
C MET A 247 2.48 10.78 -18.76
N ASP A 248 1.16 10.61 -18.93
CA ASP A 248 0.40 11.39 -19.92
C ASP A 248 0.54 12.91 -19.68
N SER A 249 0.68 13.67 -20.77
CA SER A 249 0.95 15.12 -20.71
C SER A 249 -0.15 15.89 -19.97
N SER A 250 -1.41 15.51 -20.14
CA SER A 250 -2.54 16.22 -19.51
C SER A 250 -2.52 16.10 -17.98
N THR A 251 -2.10 14.96 -17.44
CA THR A 251 -1.92 14.79 -15.98
C THR A 251 -0.67 15.53 -15.50
N LEU A 252 0.43 15.46 -16.25
CA LEU A 252 1.66 16.17 -15.90
C LEU A 252 1.47 17.69 -15.90
N ASP A 253 0.75 18.23 -16.88
CA ASP A 253 0.44 19.67 -16.94
C ASP A 253 -0.46 20.12 -15.78
N ALA A 254 -1.47 19.33 -15.41
CA ALA A 254 -2.27 19.59 -14.23
C ALA A 254 -1.44 19.59 -12.93
N ILE A 255 -0.45 18.67 -12.80
CA ILE A 255 0.48 18.65 -11.65
C ILE A 255 1.34 19.92 -11.64
N ARG A 256 1.88 20.36 -12.79
CA ARG A 256 2.67 21.59 -12.90
C ARG A 256 1.84 22.84 -12.54
N ASP A 257 0.59 22.90 -12.98
CA ASP A 257 -0.33 24.00 -12.66
C ASP A 257 -0.63 24.07 -11.17
N ILE A 258 -0.92 22.94 -10.55
CA ILE A 258 -1.12 22.84 -9.09
C ILE A 258 0.16 23.26 -8.35
N ALA A 259 1.31 22.78 -8.79
CA ALA A 259 2.58 23.11 -8.15
C ALA A 259 2.86 24.62 -8.21
N ARG A 260 2.62 25.28 -9.34
CA ARG A 260 2.72 26.75 -9.47
C ARG A 260 1.72 27.47 -8.57
N ALA A 261 0.44 27.09 -8.61
CA ALA A 261 -0.62 27.73 -7.84
C ALA A 261 -0.42 27.61 -6.32
N ARG A 262 0.20 26.50 -5.87
CA ARG A 262 0.43 26.20 -4.45
C ARG A 262 1.88 26.47 -4.00
N ASN A 263 2.71 26.99 -4.89
CA ASN A 263 4.15 27.22 -4.64
C ASN A 263 4.87 25.95 -4.15
N LEU A 264 4.52 24.77 -4.70
CA LEU A 264 5.15 23.51 -4.33
C LEU A 264 6.56 23.41 -4.93
N ARG A 265 7.48 22.79 -4.20
CA ARG A 265 8.76 22.38 -4.74
C ARG A 265 8.56 21.11 -5.57
N LEU A 266 8.44 21.25 -6.89
CA LEU A 266 8.17 20.13 -7.78
C LEU A 266 9.46 19.53 -8.32
N ARG A 267 9.66 18.23 -8.11
CA ARG A 267 10.74 17.41 -8.68
C ARG A 267 10.15 16.46 -9.73
N LEU A 268 10.68 16.49 -10.93
CA LEU A 268 10.28 15.60 -12.02
C LEU A 268 11.36 14.55 -12.26
N VAL A 269 10.94 13.27 -12.30
CA VAL A 269 11.82 12.12 -12.50
C VAL A 269 11.42 11.34 -13.76
N GLY A 270 12.33 10.58 -14.35
CA GLY A 270 12.10 9.78 -15.54
C GLY A 270 12.90 10.26 -16.76
N GLU A 271 12.61 9.75 -17.96
CA GLU A 271 13.29 10.15 -19.20
C GLU A 271 13.04 11.63 -19.54
N GLN A 272 11.83 12.12 -19.22
CA GLN A 272 11.43 13.51 -19.35
C GLN A 272 11.65 14.33 -18.06
N GLY A 273 12.30 13.73 -17.05
CA GLY A 273 12.59 14.38 -15.78
C GLY A 273 13.59 15.53 -15.93
N ASP A 274 13.43 16.56 -15.10
CA ASP A 274 14.37 17.69 -15.00
C ASP A 274 15.25 17.58 -13.74
N THR A 275 14.76 16.97 -12.68
CA THR A 275 15.48 16.80 -11.42
C THR A 275 16.33 15.53 -11.40
N LEU A 276 15.72 14.38 -11.74
CA LEU A 276 16.40 13.10 -11.94
C LEU A 276 16.05 12.57 -13.34
N ARG A 277 16.92 12.80 -14.29
CA ARG A 277 16.69 12.39 -15.67
C ARG A 277 17.31 11.02 -15.93
N LEU A 278 16.50 10.07 -16.38
CA LEU A 278 16.96 8.78 -16.87
C LEU A 278 17.45 8.93 -18.33
N LEU A 279 18.75 8.79 -18.52
CA LEU A 279 19.40 8.95 -19.84
C LEU A 279 19.47 7.64 -20.60
N ALA A 280 19.72 6.52 -19.88
CA ALA A 280 19.76 5.20 -20.46
C ALA A 280 19.35 4.14 -19.43
N HIS A 281 18.77 3.06 -19.95
CA HIS A 281 18.32 1.91 -19.18
C HIS A 281 18.70 0.64 -19.94
N ARG A 282 19.34 -0.31 -19.25
CA ARG A 282 19.68 -1.63 -19.79
C ARG A 282 19.28 -2.73 -18.83
N ALA A 283 18.39 -3.63 -19.27
CA ALA A 283 18.05 -4.82 -18.50
C ALA A 283 19.26 -5.77 -18.42
N VAL A 284 19.48 -6.36 -17.24
CA VAL A 284 20.45 -7.44 -16.99
C VAL A 284 19.75 -8.58 -16.26
N PRO A 285 20.27 -9.80 -16.20
CA PRO A 285 19.54 -10.97 -15.68
C PRO A 285 18.96 -10.80 -14.27
N HIS A 286 19.61 -10.04 -13.40
CA HIS A 286 19.20 -9.89 -12.01
C HIS A 286 18.89 -8.44 -11.60
N GLY A 287 18.57 -7.59 -12.59
CA GLY A 287 18.28 -6.19 -12.33
C GLY A 287 18.42 -5.34 -13.57
N GLN A 288 18.90 -4.12 -13.41
CA GLN A 288 19.04 -3.17 -14.52
C GLN A 288 20.16 -2.16 -14.25
N GLU A 289 20.83 -1.74 -15.30
CA GLU A 289 21.80 -0.66 -15.27
C GLU A 289 21.12 0.63 -15.70
N LEU A 290 21.34 1.69 -14.94
CA LEU A 290 20.76 3.01 -15.15
C LEU A 290 21.88 4.04 -15.34
N GLN A 291 21.72 4.92 -16.31
CA GLN A 291 22.47 6.17 -16.41
C GLN A 291 21.53 7.33 -16.13
N LEU A 292 21.89 8.14 -15.16
CA LEU A 292 21.05 9.23 -14.64
C LEU A 292 21.82 10.54 -14.71
N SER A 293 21.11 11.63 -15.01
CA SER A 293 21.59 12.98 -14.78
C SER A 293 20.87 13.57 -13.57
N CYS A 294 21.65 14.09 -12.61
CA CYS A 294 21.18 14.80 -11.44
C CYS A 294 22.03 16.05 -11.23
N ALA A 295 21.43 17.23 -11.18
CA ALA A 295 22.13 18.51 -11.03
C ALA A 295 23.32 18.68 -12.02
N GLY A 296 23.17 18.21 -13.25
CA GLY A 296 24.20 18.23 -14.29
C GLY A 296 25.33 17.20 -14.16
N GLN A 297 25.29 16.35 -13.12
CA GLN A 297 26.24 15.26 -12.94
C GLN A 297 25.68 13.94 -13.49
N LEU A 298 26.56 13.13 -14.09
CA LEU A 298 26.23 11.79 -14.58
C LEU A 298 26.46 10.75 -13.47
N HIS A 299 25.43 9.96 -13.21
CA HIS A 299 25.48 8.83 -12.29
C HIS A 299 25.20 7.53 -13.05
N THR A 300 26.04 6.52 -12.85
CA THR A 300 25.80 5.17 -13.36
C THR A 300 25.65 4.22 -12.17
N LEU A 301 24.55 3.46 -12.12
CA LEU A 301 24.29 2.54 -11.05
C LEU A 301 23.58 1.27 -11.53
N THR A 302 23.72 0.19 -10.77
CA THR A 302 23.00 -1.06 -10.99
C THR A 302 21.90 -1.20 -9.93
N LEU A 303 20.65 -1.31 -10.38
CA LEU A 303 19.50 -1.55 -9.52
C LEU A 303 19.18 -3.04 -9.55
N ALA A 304 19.27 -3.73 -8.40
CA ALA A 304 19.00 -5.18 -8.29
C ALA A 304 17.50 -5.52 -8.31
N LEU A 305 16.71 -4.74 -9.04
CA LEU A 305 15.27 -4.87 -9.21
C LEU A 305 14.97 -4.97 -10.72
N PRO A 306 14.31 -6.02 -11.19
CA PRO A 306 13.95 -6.17 -12.60
C PRO A 306 12.74 -5.29 -12.96
N GLY A 307 12.62 -4.98 -14.25
CA GLY A 307 11.52 -4.22 -14.80
C GLY A 307 11.69 -2.70 -14.72
N ARG A 308 11.54 -2.03 -15.87
CA ARG A 308 11.69 -0.59 -16.01
C ARG A 308 10.85 0.20 -14.99
N PHE A 309 9.61 -0.21 -14.73
CA PHE A 309 8.75 0.47 -13.77
C PHE A 309 9.30 0.47 -12.32
N GLN A 310 10.18 -0.49 -11.97
CA GLN A 310 10.85 -0.47 -10.66
C GLN A 310 11.93 0.62 -10.59
N ALA A 311 12.59 0.92 -11.71
CA ALA A 311 13.47 2.09 -11.79
C ALA A 311 12.68 3.39 -11.59
N ASP A 312 11.53 3.53 -12.26
CA ASP A 312 10.66 4.70 -12.10
C ASP A 312 10.19 4.89 -10.64
N ASN A 313 9.78 3.79 -9.98
CA ASN A 313 9.40 3.80 -8.57
C ASN A 313 10.57 4.18 -7.65
N ALA A 314 11.78 3.65 -7.94
CA ALA A 314 12.99 3.94 -7.16
C ALA A 314 13.45 5.40 -7.32
N LEU A 315 13.39 5.94 -8.55
CA LEU A 315 13.70 7.35 -8.80
C LEU A 315 12.70 8.29 -8.13
N LEU A 316 11.41 7.96 -8.17
CA LEU A 316 10.37 8.73 -7.48
C LEU A 316 10.57 8.68 -5.96
N ALA A 317 10.90 7.50 -5.41
CA ALA A 317 11.21 7.34 -3.99
C ALA A 317 12.46 8.15 -3.59
N ALA A 318 13.51 8.14 -4.40
CA ALA A 318 14.72 8.94 -4.18
C ALA A 318 14.43 10.44 -4.15
N ALA A 319 13.63 10.92 -5.11
CA ALA A 319 13.24 12.32 -5.19
C ALA A 319 12.40 12.78 -3.98
N LEU A 320 11.63 11.88 -3.36
CA LEU A 320 10.82 12.18 -2.19
C LEU A 320 11.59 12.01 -0.86
N ALA A 321 12.56 11.08 -0.81
CA ALA A 321 13.32 10.81 0.41
C ALA A 321 14.44 11.83 0.67
N ALA A 322 14.87 12.58 -0.34
CA ALA A 322 15.87 13.63 -0.20
C ALA A 322 15.23 14.92 0.33
N GLU A 323 15.77 15.46 1.40
CA GLU A 323 15.28 16.73 2.00
C GLU A 323 15.46 17.92 1.05
N ASP A 324 16.61 17.98 0.39
CA ASP A 324 16.96 19.01 -0.60
C ASP A 324 17.65 18.39 -1.83
N ASP A 325 18.04 19.23 -2.79
CA ASP A 325 18.67 18.76 -4.02
C ASP A 325 20.14 18.35 -3.81
N ALA A 326 20.80 18.83 -2.78
CA ALA A 326 22.16 18.42 -2.45
C ALA A 326 22.19 16.98 -1.89
N ALA A 327 21.16 16.56 -1.17
CA ALA A 327 21.01 15.21 -0.64
C ALA A 327 20.72 14.16 -1.75
N LEU A 328 20.24 14.57 -2.93
CA LEU A 328 19.87 13.63 -4.00
C LEU A 328 21.02 12.73 -4.41
N SER A 329 22.23 13.26 -4.59
CA SER A 329 23.39 12.45 -4.99
C SER A 329 23.72 11.37 -3.96
N THR A 330 23.58 11.68 -2.67
CA THR A 330 23.78 10.71 -1.56
C THR A 330 22.69 9.62 -1.61
N ILE A 331 21.44 10.01 -1.83
CA ILE A 331 20.31 9.08 -1.95
C ILE A 331 20.49 8.16 -3.17
N LEU A 332 20.95 8.69 -4.33
CA LEU A 332 21.20 7.89 -5.53
C LEU A 332 22.24 6.79 -5.28
N ALA A 333 23.25 7.05 -4.47
CA ALA A 333 24.25 6.04 -4.10
C ALA A 333 23.66 4.87 -3.26
N LEU A 334 22.49 5.05 -2.64
CA LEU A 334 21.79 4.01 -1.87
C LEU A 334 20.87 3.13 -2.74
N LEU A 335 20.50 3.55 -3.95
CA LEU A 335 19.59 2.81 -4.82
C LEU A 335 20.02 1.36 -5.10
N PRO A 336 21.32 1.05 -5.32
CA PRO A 336 21.78 -0.34 -5.48
C PRO A 336 21.46 -1.26 -4.30
N SER A 337 21.25 -0.71 -3.11
CA SER A 337 20.95 -1.45 -1.89
C SER A 337 19.46 -1.75 -1.69
N LEU A 338 18.59 -1.22 -2.56
CA LEU A 338 17.15 -1.47 -2.50
C LEU A 338 16.84 -2.95 -2.73
N LYS A 339 15.92 -3.45 -1.93
CA LYS A 339 15.40 -4.82 -2.02
C LYS A 339 13.99 -4.80 -2.62
N GLY A 340 13.65 -5.88 -3.34
CA GLY A 340 12.30 -6.09 -3.86
C GLY A 340 11.25 -6.04 -2.76
N VAL A 341 10.08 -5.55 -3.12
CA VAL A 341 8.93 -5.42 -2.21
C VAL A 341 8.13 -6.72 -2.27
N ARG A 342 7.69 -7.21 -1.12
CA ARG A 342 6.96 -8.47 -1.01
C ARG A 342 5.75 -8.50 -1.97
N GLY A 343 5.71 -9.53 -2.80
CA GLY A 343 4.66 -9.76 -3.79
C GLY A 343 4.54 -8.69 -4.88
N ARG A 344 5.59 -7.89 -5.10
CA ARG A 344 5.68 -6.86 -6.15
C ARG A 344 6.96 -7.03 -6.94
N MET A 345 6.95 -7.90 -7.95
CA MET A 345 8.16 -8.35 -8.66
C MET A 345 9.22 -8.85 -7.65
N GLU A 346 8.77 -9.54 -6.61
CA GLU A 346 9.65 -10.08 -5.57
C GLU A 346 10.48 -11.23 -6.12
N ARG A 347 11.80 -11.11 -6.10
CA ARG A 347 12.69 -12.24 -6.42
C ARG A 347 12.69 -13.22 -5.26
N ALA A 348 11.98 -14.34 -5.42
CA ALA A 348 11.85 -15.38 -4.41
C ALA A 348 13.07 -16.30 -4.35
N ALA A 349 13.68 -16.62 -5.51
CA ALA A 349 14.86 -17.45 -5.58
C ALA A 349 15.71 -17.17 -6.83
N VAL A 350 16.99 -17.54 -6.74
CA VAL A 350 17.89 -17.77 -7.88
C VAL A 350 18.34 -19.22 -7.78
N LEU A 351 18.11 -20.01 -8.82
CA LEU A 351 18.42 -21.42 -8.86
C LEU A 351 19.93 -21.64 -9.15
N PRO A 352 20.51 -22.79 -8.82
CA PRO A 352 21.92 -23.08 -9.09
C PRO A 352 22.32 -22.99 -10.58
N ASN A 353 21.37 -23.21 -11.49
CA ASN A 353 21.58 -23.07 -12.94
C ASN A 353 21.47 -21.62 -13.45
N GLY A 354 21.27 -20.65 -12.54
CA GLY A 354 21.15 -19.22 -12.87
C GLY A 354 19.73 -18.76 -13.24
N ALA A 355 18.73 -19.66 -13.31
CA ALA A 355 17.34 -19.27 -13.50
C ALA A 355 16.82 -18.51 -12.29
N SER A 356 15.89 -17.58 -12.51
CA SER A 356 15.33 -16.74 -11.44
C SER A 356 13.81 -16.93 -11.32
N ALA A 357 13.30 -16.94 -10.09
CA ALA A 357 11.88 -17.06 -9.79
C ALA A 357 11.36 -15.80 -9.07
N TYR A 358 10.28 -15.23 -9.59
CA TYR A 358 9.63 -14.02 -9.10
C TYR A 358 8.19 -14.27 -8.68
N VAL A 359 7.68 -13.42 -7.78
CA VAL A 359 6.28 -13.40 -7.35
C VAL A 359 5.72 -12.00 -7.57
N ASP A 360 4.51 -11.92 -8.14
CA ASP A 360 3.83 -10.64 -8.38
C ASP A 360 2.32 -10.72 -8.14
N TYR A 361 1.72 -9.57 -7.85
CA TYR A 361 0.28 -9.41 -7.59
C TYR A 361 -0.57 -9.25 -8.86
N ALA A 362 0.00 -9.30 -10.05
CA ALA A 362 -0.71 -9.13 -11.31
C ALA A 362 -1.86 -10.16 -11.44
N HIS A 363 -3.10 -9.68 -11.34
CA HIS A 363 -4.33 -10.48 -11.33
C HIS A 363 -5.40 -9.95 -12.29
N THR A 364 -5.02 -9.06 -13.20
CA THR A 364 -5.83 -8.55 -14.30
C THR A 364 -5.10 -8.75 -15.63
N PRO A 365 -5.79 -8.79 -16.79
CA PRO A 365 -5.14 -8.96 -18.09
C PRO A 365 -4.03 -7.93 -18.34
N ASP A 366 -4.33 -6.64 -18.19
CA ASP A 366 -3.38 -5.54 -18.39
C ASP A 366 -2.16 -5.63 -17.43
N ALA A 367 -2.39 -5.97 -16.16
CA ALA A 367 -1.29 -6.15 -15.21
C ALA A 367 -0.40 -7.34 -15.57
N LEU A 368 -0.99 -8.45 -16.02
CA LEU A 368 -0.25 -9.64 -16.44
C LEU A 368 0.58 -9.37 -17.70
N ALA A 369 -0.01 -8.71 -18.69
CA ALA A 369 0.71 -8.29 -19.90
C ALA A 369 1.92 -7.42 -19.58
N ARG A 370 1.75 -6.39 -18.74
CA ARG A 370 2.83 -5.51 -18.29
C ARG A 370 3.90 -6.24 -17.50
N LEU A 371 3.52 -7.16 -16.62
CA LEU A 371 4.43 -8.00 -15.85
C LEU A 371 5.32 -8.81 -16.78
N LEU A 372 4.73 -9.53 -17.73
CA LEU A 372 5.47 -10.37 -18.68
C LEU A 372 6.37 -9.54 -19.59
N ALA A 373 5.86 -8.43 -20.15
CA ALA A 373 6.66 -7.51 -20.94
C ALA A 373 7.86 -6.93 -20.17
N SER A 374 7.68 -6.65 -18.87
CA SER A 374 8.75 -6.13 -18.01
C SER A 374 9.81 -7.18 -17.68
N LEU A 375 9.43 -8.47 -17.58
CA LEU A 375 10.37 -9.55 -17.31
C LEU A 375 11.06 -10.10 -18.56
N ARG A 376 10.43 -9.97 -19.73
CA ARG A 376 10.98 -10.49 -21.00
C ARG A 376 12.43 -10.07 -21.26
N PRO A 377 12.84 -8.79 -21.08
CA PRO A 377 14.23 -8.37 -21.29
C PRO A 377 15.25 -8.99 -20.31
N HIS A 378 14.79 -9.56 -19.19
CA HIS A 378 15.61 -10.21 -18.17
C HIS A 378 15.77 -11.71 -18.39
N ALA A 379 14.95 -12.32 -19.24
CA ALA A 379 15.01 -13.75 -19.57
C ALA A 379 15.94 -13.95 -20.77
N LEU A 380 17.10 -14.51 -20.53
CA LEU A 380 18.04 -14.94 -21.60
C LEU A 380 17.55 -16.21 -22.30
N GLY A 381 16.78 -17.04 -21.58
CA GLY A 381 16.06 -18.21 -22.05
C GLY A 381 14.56 -17.98 -22.11
N ARG A 382 13.79 -18.92 -21.60
CA ARG A 382 12.33 -18.86 -21.58
C ARG A 382 11.79 -18.00 -20.45
N LEU A 383 10.66 -17.36 -20.69
CA LEU A 383 9.81 -16.75 -19.67
C LEU A 383 8.64 -17.69 -19.37
N VAL A 384 8.57 -18.19 -18.14
CA VAL A 384 7.55 -19.14 -17.67
C VAL A 384 6.61 -18.40 -16.71
N VAL A 385 5.29 -18.57 -16.87
CA VAL A 385 4.30 -17.98 -15.98
C VAL A 385 3.41 -19.03 -15.34
N VAL A 386 3.24 -18.95 -14.01
CA VAL A 386 2.22 -19.68 -13.25
C VAL A 386 1.18 -18.68 -12.78
N PHE A 387 -0.08 -18.86 -13.12
CA PHE A 387 -1.14 -17.92 -12.78
C PHE A 387 -2.51 -18.59 -12.69
N GLY A 388 -3.46 -17.89 -12.07
CA GLY A 388 -4.84 -18.28 -11.97
C GLY A 388 -5.76 -17.06 -11.91
N ALA A 389 -7.06 -17.31 -11.76
CA ALA A 389 -8.07 -16.28 -11.59
C ALA A 389 -8.93 -16.55 -10.37
N GLY A 390 -9.36 -15.47 -9.68
CA GLY A 390 -10.24 -15.58 -8.51
C GLY A 390 -11.69 -15.87 -8.89
N GLY A 391 -12.39 -16.61 -8.03
CA GLY A 391 -13.84 -16.78 -8.03
C GLY A 391 -14.55 -15.57 -7.41
N ASP A 392 -15.87 -15.44 -7.63
CA ASP A 392 -16.73 -14.35 -7.17
C ASP A 392 -16.19 -12.97 -7.57
N ARG A 393 -15.67 -12.90 -8.79
CA ARG A 393 -15.06 -11.70 -9.41
C ARG A 393 -15.47 -11.64 -10.89
N ASP A 394 -14.97 -10.62 -11.58
CA ASP A 394 -15.19 -10.46 -13.02
C ASP A 394 -14.78 -11.72 -13.79
N ARG A 395 -15.76 -12.40 -14.37
CA ARG A 395 -15.57 -13.60 -15.17
C ARG A 395 -15.02 -13.29 -16.56
N GLY A 396 -15.33 -12.10 -17.09
CA GLY A 396 -14.91 -11.69 -18.43
C GLY A 396 -13.40 -11.56 -18.58
N LYS A 397 -12.68 -11.28 -17.49
CA LYS A 397 -11.22 -11.18 -17.52
C LYS A 397 -10.49 -12.53 -17.67
N ARG A 398 -11.15 -13.67 -17.38
CA ARG A 398 -10.50 -14.99 -17.34
C ARG A 398 -9.88 -15.40 -18.67
N PRO A 399 -10.64 -15.45 -19.80
CA PRO A 399 -10.04 -15.76 -21.10
C PRO A 399 -9.01 -14.72 -21.55
N LEU A 400 -9.20 -13.44 -21.21
CA LEU A 400 -8.24 -12.40 -21.53
C LEU A 400 -6.91 -12.60 -20.80
N MET A 401 -6.93 -13.01 -19.52
CA MET A 401 -5.70 -13.37 -18.79
C MET A 401 -4.99 -14.57 -19.46
N GLY A 402 -5.73 -15.56 -19.95
CA GLY A 402 -5.18 -16.66 -20.75
C GLY A 402 -4.48 -16.15 -22.01
N GLN A 403 -5.12 -15.26 -22.78
CA GLN A 403 -4.55 -14.66 -23.99
C GLN A 403 -3.25 -13.90 -23.71
N GLU A 404 -3.22 -13.07 -22.67
CA GLU A 404 -2.02 -12.30 -22.30
C GLU A 404 -0.88 -13.23 -21.84
N ALA A 405 -1.19 -14.31 -21.12
CA ALA A 405 -0.18 -15.30 -20.73
C ALA A 405 0.39 -16.04 -21.94
N ALA A 406 -0.46 -16.47 -22.88
CA ALA A 406 -0.03 -17.14 -24.11
C ALA A 406 0.77 -16.22 -25.04
N ALA A 407 0.45 -14.93 -25.08
CA ALA A 407 1.17 -13.96 -25.91
C ALA A 407 2.51 -13.52 -25.32
N GLY A 408 2.60 -13.43 -23.97
CA GLY A 408 3.75 -12.83 -23.28
C GLY A 408 4.78 -13.82 -22.73
N ALA A 409 4.43 -15.10 -22.54
CA ALA A 409 5.30 -16.14 -21.98
C ALA A 409 5.56 -17.26 -22.98
N ASP A 410 6.72 -17.92 -22.85
CA ASP A 410 7.07 -19.10 -23.65
C ASP A 410 6.39 -20.38 -23.12
N LEU A 411 6.03 -20.39 -21.82
CA LEU A 411 5.28 -21.46 -21.19
C LEU A 411 4.33 -20.85 -20.14
N ALA A 412 3.05 -21.20 -20.26
CA ALA A 412 2.02 -20.80 -19.31
C ALA A 412 1.47 -22.03 -18.55
N ILE A 413 1.34 -21.91 -17.25
CA ILE A 413 0.76 -22.92 -16.36
C ILE A 413 -0.43 -22.29 -15.63
N ILE A 414 -1.62 -22.83 -15.87
CA ILE A 414 -2.88 -22.40 -15.26
C ILE A 414 -3.11 -23.20 -13.98
N THR A 415 -3.37 -22.50 -12.87
CA THR A 415 -3.58 -23.11 -11.55
C THR A 415 -4.71 -22.44 -10.77
N ASP A 416 -5.04 -22.95 -9.58
CA ASP A 416 -6.01 -22.31 -8.70
C ASP A 416 -5.40 -21.05 -8.04
N ASP A 417 -6.21 -20.00 -7.99
CA ASP A 417 -5.95 -18.79 -7.19
C ASP A 417 -6.82 -18.88 -5.90
N ASN A 418 -7.81 -18.01 -5.74
CA ASN A 418 -8.82 -18.03 -4.68
C ASN A 418 -10.18 -18.42 -5.31
N PRO A 419 -10.56 -19.68 -5.42
CA PRO A 419 -11.83 -20.08 -6.05
C PRO A 419 -13.05 -19.57 -5.29
N ARG A 420 -12.94 -19.30 -3.99
CA ARG A 420 -14.06 -18.88 -3.11
C ARG A 420 -15.23 -19.83 -3.24
N THR A 421 -16.43 -19.33 -3.56
CA THR A 421 -17.64 -20.16 -3.69
C THR A 421 -17.80 -20.82 -5.07
N GLU A 422 -16.99 -20.42 -6.08
CA GLU A 422 -17.08 -20.97 -7.44
C GLU A 422 -16.31 -22.29 -7.57
N ASN A 423 -16.72 -23.10 -8.55
CA ASN A 423 -15.99 -24.32 -8.93
C ASN A 423 -14.64 -23.98 -9.56
N ALA A 424 -13.54 -24.38 -8.91
CA ALA A 424 -12.18 -24.08 -9.33
C ALA A 424 -11.87 -24.61 -10.75
N ALA A 425 -12.33 -25.81 -11.13
CA ALA A 425 -12.14 -26.38 -12.47
C ALA A 425 -12.83 -25.54 -13.55
N ALA A 426 -14.02 -24.99 -13.26
CA ALA A 426 -14.72 -24.11 -14.20
C ALA A 426 -13.96 -22.77 -14.38
N ILE A 427 -13.32 -22.27 -13.33
CA ILE A 427 -12.48 -21.06 -13.42
C ILE A 427 -11.27 -21.34 -14.31
N ARG A 428 -10.54 -22.45 -14.09
CA ARG A 428 -9.37 -22.83 -14.91
C ARG A 428 -9.76 -23.05 -16.36
N ALA A 429 -10.89 -23.74 -16.64
CA ALA A 429 -11.39 -23.91 -17.99
C ALA A 429 -11.69 -22.59 -18.70
N ALA A 430 -12.25 -21.59 -17.98
CA ALA A 430 -12.49 -20.26 -18.53
C ALA A 430 -11.19 -19.51 -18.85
N VAL A 431 -10.13 -19.66 -18.04
CA VAL A 431 -8.81 -19.10 -18.33
C VAL A 431 -8.18 -19.80 -19.52
N ARG A 432 -8.26 -21.15 -19.57
CA ARG A 432 -7.70 -21.99 -20.64
C ARG A 432 -8.32 -21.70 -22.01
N ALA A 433 -9.55 -21.24 -22.04
CA ALA A 433 -10.18 -20.83 -23.32
C ALA A 433 -9.38 -19.74 -24.06
N GLY A 434 -8.60 -18.92 -23.34
CA GLY A 434 -7.67 -17.93 -23.91
C GLY A 434 -6.25 -18.44 -24.15
N ALA A 435 -5.87 -19.58 -23.57
CA ALA A 435 -4.53 -20.19 -23.67
C ALA A 435 -4.67 -21.72 -23.81
N PRO A 436 -5.16 -22.25 -24.96
CA PRO A 436 -5.48 -23.68 -25.11
C PRO A 436 -4.26 -24.60 -24.94
N ASP A 437 -3.07 -24.12 -25.26
CA ASP A 437 -1.80 -24.85 -25.16
C ASP A 437 -1.13 -24.78 -23.77
N ALA A 438 -1.71 -24.01 -22.82
CA ALA A 438 -1.18 -23.91 -21.47
C ALA A 438 -1.34 -25.22 -20.71
N LEU A 439 -0.34 -25.55 -19.88
CA LEU A 439 -0.45 -26.64 -18.92
C LEU A 439 -1.51 -26.27 -17.87
N GLU A 440 -2.28 -27.26 -17.41
CA GLU A 440 -3.26 -27.07 -16.34
C GLU A 440 -2.90 -27.98 -15.16
N ILE A 441 -2.57 -27.36 -14.01
CA ILE A 441 -2.25 -28.05 -12.77
C ILE A 441 -3.05 -27.39 -11.64
N ALA A 442 -4.06 -28.07 -11.12
CA ALA A 442 -5.01 -27.51 -10.18
C ALA A 442 -4.34 -27.03 -8.87
N ASP A 443 -3.55 -27.91 -8.23
CA ASP A 443 -2.86 -27.57 -7.00
C ASP A 443 -1.72 -26.57 -7.27
N ARG A 444 -1.79 -25.40 -6.62
CA ARG A 444 -0.86 -24.29 -6.88
C ARG A 444 0.58 -24.63 -6.47
N ARG A 445 0.78 -25.39 -5.38
CA ARG A 445 2.13 -25.84 -4.98
C ARG A 445 2.73 -26.76 -6.03
N SER A 446 1.95 -27.70 -6.53
CA SER A 446 2.37 -28.62 -7.60
C SER A 446 2.65 -27.88 -8.92
N ALA A 447 1.85 -26.86 -9.25
CA ALA A 447 2.08 -26.01 -10.43
C ALA A 447 3.41 -25.26 -10.33
N ILE A 448 3.73 -24.70 -9.15
CA ILE A 448 5.01 -24.02 -8.89
C ILE A 448 6.17 -25.03 -8.95
N ALA A 449 6.02 -26.23 -8.36
CA ALA A 449 7.04 -27.27 -8.38
C ALA A 449 7.36 -27.74 -9.81
N GLU A 450 6.32 -27.96 -10.62
CA GLU A 450 6.47 -28.31 -12.04
C GLU A 450 7.19 -27.19 -12.80
N ALA A 451 6.75 -25.95 -12.63
CA ALA A 451 7.39 -24.80 -13.28
C ALA A 451 8.89 -24.73 -12.94
N LEU A 452 9.26 -24.88 -11.66
CA LEU A 452 10.65 -24.87 -11.21
C LEU A 452 11.48 -26.01 -11.81
N SER A 453 10.90 -27.20 -11.96
CA SER A 453 11.57 -28.37 -12.54
C SER A 453 11.91 -28.23 -14.02
N LEU A 454 11.13 -27.41 -14.74
CA LEU A 454 11.26 -27.16 -16.17
C LEU A 454 12.28 -26.06 -16.49
N LEU A 455 12.80 -25.30 -15.50
CA LEU A 455 13.69 -24.15 -15.75
C LEU A 455 15.10 -24.60 -16.16
N GLY A 456 15.51 -24.13 -17.34
CA GLY A 456 16.89 -24.17 -17.83
C GLY A 456 17.70 -22.93 -17.44
N PRO A 457 19.03 -22.92 -17.78
CA PRO A 457 19.87 -21.76 -17.56
C PRO A 457 19.32 -20.50 -18.29
N GLY A 458 19.25 -19.39 -17.56
CA GLY A 458 18.76 -18.12 -18.10
C GLY A 458 17.23 -18.00 -18.22
N ASP A 459 16.48 -19.04 -17.83
CA ASP A 459 15.02 -18.97 -17.76
C ASP A 459 14.57 -18.08 -16.58
N VAL A 460 13.40 -17.48 -16.73
CA VAL A 460 12.72 -16.69 -15.70
C VAL A 460 11.34 -17.27 -15.45
N LEU A 461 11.04 -17.58 -14.19
CA LEU A 461 9.70 -17.92 -13.73
C LEU A 461 9.06 -16.72 -13.05
N VAL A 462 7.78 -16.48 -13.33
CA VAL A 462 6.94 -15.61 -12.51
C VAL A 462 5.68 -16.32 -12.07
N VAL A 463 5.41 -16.27 -10.75
CA VAL A 463 4.15 -16.72 -10.15
C VAL A 463 3.30 -15.50 -9.88
N ALA A 464 2.17 -15.40 -10.61
CA ALA A 464 1.32 -14.21 -10.62
C ALA A 464 -0.06 -14.48 -9.97
N GLY A 465 -0.67 -13.40 -9.49
CA GLY A 465 -2.04 -13.37 -8.95
C GLY A 465 -2.10 -13.05 -7.47
N LYS A 466 -1.44 -13.81 -6.60
CA LYS A 466 -1.51 -13.70 -5.14
C LYS A 466 -0.55 -12.64 -4.56
N GLY A 467 0.64 -12.51 -5.15
CA GLY A 467 1.64 -11.56 -4.67
C GLY A 467 1.94 -11.72 -3.18
N HIS A 468 1.53 -10.76 -2.37
CA HIS A 468 1.76 -10.71 -0.91
C HIS A 468 0.72 -11.50 -0.08
N GLU A 469 -0.31 -12.07 -0.70
CA GLU A 469 -1.35 -12.83 0.01
C GLU A 469 -0.76 -14.05 0.70
N GLN A 470 -1.18 -14.30 1.96
CA GLN A 470 -0.71 -15.40 2.80
C GLN A 470 -1.77 -16.51 2.97
N GLY A 471 -2.73 -16.56 2.08
CA GLY A 471 -3.80 -17.54 2.13
C GLY A 471 -4.40 -17.84 0.77
N GLN A 472 -5.05 -19.00 0.68
CA GLN A 472 -5.91 -19.40 -0.43
C GLN A 472 -7.32 -19.59 0.08
N ILE A 473 -8.29 -18.89 -0.52
CA ILE A 473 -9.69 -18.91 -0.09
C ILE A 473 -10.44 -19.97 -0.89
N VAL A 474 -10.92 -21.01 -0.20
CA VAL A 474 -11.71 -22.11 -0.77
C VAL A 474 -13.01 -22.23 0.03
N GLY A 475 -14.16 -21.92 -0.58
CA GLY A 475 -15.40 -21.72 0.16
C GLY A 475 -15.25 -20.61 1.20
N ASP A 476 -15.60 -20.91 2.44
CA ASP A 476 -15.46 -20.02 3.59
C ASP A 476 -14.14 -20.22 4.35
N THR A 477 -13.26 -21.10 3.86
CA THR A 477 -12.00 -21.44 4.54
C THR A 477 -10.83 -20.71 3.90
N VAL A 478 -9.94 -20.14 4.74
CA VAL A 478 -8.66 -19.58 4.31
C VAL A 478 -7.55 -20.57 4.68
N LEU A 479 -6.99 -21.22 3.66
CA LEU A 479 -5.86 -22.13 3.81
C LEU A 479 -4.56 -21.32 3.79
N PRO A 480 -3.59 -21.54 4.70
CA PRO A 480 -2.28 -20.88 4.65
C PRO A 480 -1.57 -21.17 3.33
N PHE A 481 -1.20 -20.13 2.60
CA PHE A 481 -0.46 -20.26 1.33
C PHE A 481 0.28 -18.96 1.00
N ASP A 482 1.56 -19.07 0.65
CA ASP A 482 2.42 -17.94 0.28
C ASP A 482 3.33 -18.38 -0.87
N ASP A 483 3.17 -17.76 -2.04
CA ASP A 483 3.91 -18.14 -3.26
C ASP A 483 5.43 -18.09 -3.07
N ALA A 484 5.95 -17.03 -2.45
CA ALA A 484 7.39 -16.86 -2.24
C ALA A 484 7.96 -17.90 -1.26
N SER A 485 7.23 -18.21 -0.20
CA SER A 485 7.62 -19.26 0.76
C SER A 485 7.62 -20.66 0.12
N VAL A 486 6.65 -20.93 -0.76
CA VAL A 486 6.59 -22.19 -1.52
C VAL A 486 7.81 -22.31 -2.44
N ILE A 487 8.14 -21.26 -3.22
CA ILE A 487 9.33 -21.25 -4.09
C ILE A 487 10.58 -21.51 -3.26
N ARG A 488 10.80 -20.77 -2.16
CA ARG A 488 11.98 -20.91 -1.29
C ARG A 488 12.11 -22.33 -0.70
N SER A 489 10.99 -22.87 -0.24
CA SER A 489 10.93 -24.24 0.29
C SER A 489 11.30 -25.29 -0.76
N LEU A 490 10.86 -25.12 -2.02
CA LEU A 490 11.14 -26.06 -3.10
C LEU A 490 12.56 -25.93 -3.67
N THR A 491 13.17 -24.75 -3.57
CA THR A 491 14.54 -24.48 -4.07
C THR A 491 15.64 -24.64 -3.01
N GLY A 492 15.27 -24.90 -1.75
CA GLY A 492 16.22 -24.95 -0.64
C GLY A 492 16.87 -23.62 -0.28
N THR A 493 16.33 -22.50 -0.79
CA THR A 493 16.77 -21.15 -0.44
C THR A 493 16.04 -20.69 0.82
N GLU A 494 16.42 -21.21 1.99
CA GLU A 494 15.93 -20.69 3.26
C GLU A 494 16.41 -19.25 3.43
N THR A 495 15.47 -18.32 3.55
CA THR A 495 15.76 -16.99 4.08
C THR A 495 16.16 -17.16 5.54
N ALA A 496 17.36 -16.72 5.90
CA ALA A 496 17.63 -16.34 7.29
C ALA A 496 16.58 -15.29 7.65
N THR A 497 15.54 -15.71 8.34
CA THR A 497 14.50 -14.85 8.90
C THR A 497 15.21 -13.96 9.91
N LEU A 498 15.38 -12.70 9.60
CA LEU A 498 15.70 -11.68 10.58
C LEU A 498 14.46 -11.53 11.47
N ASN A 499 14.23 -12.48 12.34
CA ASN A 499 13.41 -12.32 13.52
C ASN A 499 14.21 -11.44 14.48
N GLY A 500 13.91 -10.15 14.47
CA GLY A 500 14.31 -9.26 15.53
C GLY A 500 13.64 -9.70 16.83
N GLY A 501 14.48 -10.08 17.84
CA GLY A 501 14.12 -10.01 19.23
C GLY A 501 13.57 -11.26 19.90
N GLU A 502 14.39 -12.29 20.09
CA GLU A 502 14.35 -13.07 21.32
C GLU A 502 15.68 -12.84 22.05
N VAL A 503 15.65 -11.97 23.03
CA VAL A 503 16.67 -11.91 24.08
C VAL A 503 16.40 -13.13 24.97
N ALA A 504 17.19 -14.18 24.79
CA ALA A 504 17.22 -15.31 25.70
C ALA A 504 17.83 -14.85 27.02
N SER A 505 16.99 -14.57 28.01
CA SER A 505 17.41 -14.48 29.41
C SER A 505 17.69 -15.89 29.92
N GLY A 506 18.95 -16.30 29.79
CA GLY A 506 19.45 -17.52 30.41
C GLY A 506 19.50 -17.36 31.92
N HIS A 507 18.51 -17.89 32.62
CA HIS A 507 18.62 -18.19 34.03
C HIS A 507 19.27 -19.56 34.19
N ALA A 508 20.58 -19.54 34.49
CA ALA A 508 21.29 -20.70 34.97
C ALA A 508 20.81 -21.04 36.39
N HIS A 509 20.00 -22.09 36.53
CA HIS A 509 19.78 -22.75 37.81
C HIS A 509 20.97 -23.65 38.13
N SER A 510 21.85 -23.17 39.00
CA SER A 510 22.83 -23.96 39.72
C SER A 510 22.13 -24.84 40.75
N SER A 511 22.03 -26.15 40.49
CA SER A 511 21.64 -27.15 41.48
C SER A 511 22.88 -27.53 42.32
N ALA A 512 23.06 -26.93 43.47
CA ALA A 512 23.98 -27.43 44.49
C ALA A 512 23.31 -28.59 45.24
N ARG A 513 23.85 -29.80 45.05
CA ARG A 513 23.62 -30.97 45.94
C ARG A 513 24.17 -30.65 47.34
N LYS A 514 23.33 -30.72 48.33
CA LYS A 514 23.76 -30.91 49.73
C LYS A 514 23.76 -32.40 50.02
N GLU A 515 24.98 -32.94 50.24
CA GLU A 515 25.17 -34.20 50.95
C GLU A 515 24.87 -33.96 52.44
N THR A 516 24.03 -34.82 52.98
CA THR A 516 23.86 -35.02 54.41
C THR A 516 25.00 -35.89 54.91
N ASP A 517 25.69 -35.48 55.95
CA ASP A 517 26.31 -36.42 56.86
C ASP A 517 25.94 -36.12 58.31
N GLN A 518 25.82 -37.24 59.01
CA GLN A 518 25.30 -37.39 60.37
C GLN A 518 26.27 -36.89 61.41
N THR A 519 25.80 -36.23 62.44
CA THR A 519 25.83 -36.68 63.84
C THR A 519 25.00 -35.75 64.71
#